data_aef2f7b4f3bb1c0526ed0af710281c83
#
_entry.id   aef2f7b4f3bb1c0526ed0af710281c83
#
_cell.length_a   1.000
_cell.length_b   1.000
_cell.length_c   1.000
_cell.angle_alpha   90.00
_cell.angle_beta   90.00
_cell.angle_gamma   90.00
#
_symmetry.space_group_name_H-M   'P 1'
#
loop_
_entity.id
_entity.type
_entity.pdbx_description
1 polymer ?
#
loop_
_entity_poly.entity_id
_entity_poly.type
_entity_poly.pdbx_seq_one_letter_code
_entity_poly.pdbx_strand_id
1 'polypeptide(L)'
;MNWELKDKGVRRPEELPDHIERRLRFALARFGSRVEKVTVFLHDRNGPKGGVDKVCRILAKVQGCGMLMAAVVDSDWIAAVDRATTRIGHTVSRQVSRLRDRQAASPRMPASGFRPSFGR
;
A
#
# COMPACT_ATOMS: atom_id res chain seq x y z
N MET A 1 -10.41 6.51 5.69
CA MET A 1 -9.07 5.92 5.83
C MET A 1 -8.43 6.41 7.11
N ASN A 2 -8.07 5.50 7.97
CA ASN A 2 -7.27 5.81 9.16
C ASN A 2 -5.83 5.54 8.81
N TRP A 3 -4.94 6.43 9.19
CA TRP A 3 -3.53 6.15 8.98
C TRP A 3 -2.71 6.59 10.19
N GLU A 4 -1.58 5.93 10.38
CA GLU A 4 -0.66 6.29 11.45
C GLU A 4 0.78 6.16 10.99
N LEU A 5 1.66 6.91 11.62
CA LEU A 5 3.08 6.91 11.33
C LEU A 5 3.84 6.30 12.50
N LYS A 6 4.74 5.36 12.20
CA LYS A 6 5.62 4.74 13.18
C LYS A 6 7.05 4.96 12.73
N ASP A 7 7.69 5.96 13.31
CA ASP A 7 9.04 6.34 12.90
C ASP A 7 10.13 6.03 13.93
N LYS A 8 9.74 5.63 15.12
CA LYS A 8 10.68 5.25 16.19
C LYS A 8 11.77 6.30 16.44
N GLY A 9 11.43 7.56 16.26
CA GLY A 9 12.37 8.63 16.55
C GLY A 9 13.45 8.83 15.50
N VAL A 10 13.27 8.34 14.28
CA VAL A 10 14.25 8.61 13.23
C VAL A 10 14.33 10.11 12.97
N ARG A 11 15.51 10.58 12.56
CA ARG A 11 15.69 11.96 12.21
C ARG A 11 15.11 12.22 10.84
N ARG A 12 14.13 13.10 10.76
CA ARG A 12 13.40 13.39 9.54
C ARG A 12 12.86 14.82 9.56
N PRO A 13 12.49 15.38 8.40
CA PRO A 13 11.88 16.71 8.37
C PRO A 13 10.58 16.75 9.16
N GLU A 14 10.31 17.88 9.82
CA GLU A 14 9.09 18.03 10.62
C GLU A 14 7.84 17.97 9.76
N GLU A 15 7.90 18.44 8.53
CA GLU A 15 6.75 18.44 7.62
C GLU A 15 6.50 17.11 6.94
N LEU A 16 7.33 16.09 7.21
CA LEU A 16 7.18 14.80 6.55
C LEU A 16 5.82 14.14 6.80
N PRO A 17 5.26 14.17 8.02
CA PRO A 17 3.92 13.58 8.23
C PRO A 17 2.84 14.20 7.36
N ASP A 18 2.87 15.52 7.18
CA ASP A 18 1.89 16.18 6.31
C ASP A 18 2.08 15.75 4.86
N HIS A 19 3.33 15.63 4.43
CA HIS A 19 3.63 15.15 3.08
C HIS A 19 3.13 13.72 2.88
N ILE A 20 3.35 12.85 3.87
CA ILE A 20 2.87 11.46 3.82
C ILE A 20 1.35 11.45 3.67
N GLU A 21 0.65 12.23 4.48
CA GLU A 21 -0.80 12.25 4.42
C GLU A 21 -1.30 12.69 3.05
N ARG A 22 -0.73 13.75 2.50
CA ARG A 22 -1.13 14.22 1.17
C ARG A 22 -0.91 13.15 0.11
N ARG A 23 0.26 12.50 0.16
CA ARG A 23 0.57 11.46 -0.82
C ARG A 23 -0.33 10.23 -0.68
N LEU A 24 -0.64 9.83 0.56
CA LEU A 24 -1.54 8.71 0.79
C LEU A 24 -2.94 9.02 0.27
N ARG A 25 -3.45 10.20 0.56
CA ARG A 25 -4.78 10.60 0.08
C ARG A 25 -4.82 10.63 -1.43
N PHE A 26 -3.78 11.18 -2.07
CA PHE A 26 -3.71 11.22 -3.52
C PHE A 26 -3.70 9.81 -4.11
N ALA A 27 -2.91 8.91 -3.53
CA ALA A 27 -2.74 7.56 -4.08
C ALA A 27 -3.95 6.65 -3.82
N LEU A 28 -4.68 6.86 -2.73
CA LEU A 28 -5.67 5.90 -2.25
C LEU A 28 -7.11 6.43 -2.19
N ALA A 29 -7.34 7.73 -2.46
CA ALA A 29 -8.66 8.33 -2.32
C ALA A 29 -9.73 7.63 -3.18
N ARG A 30 -9.36 7.20 -4.38
CA ARG A 30 -10.33 6.58 -5.30
C ARG A 30 -10.87 5.25 -4.81
N PHE A 31 -10.22 4.64 -3.81
CA PHE A 31 -10.71 3.38 -3.26
C PHE A 31 -11.69 3.58 -2.10
N GLY A 32 -11.83 4.80 -1.62
CA GLY A 32 -12.80 5.18 -0.61
C GLY A 32 -12.66 4.38 0.67
N SER A 33 -13.78 3.94 1.22
CA SER A 33 -13.80 3.22 2.49
C SER A 33 -13.25 1.80 2.39
N ARG A 34 -12.95 1.33 1.19
CA ARG A 34 -12.35 0.01 1.02
C ARG A 34 -10.97 -0.06 1.69
N VAL A 35 -10.23 1.04 1.71
CA VAL A 35 -8.97 1.12 2.44
C VAL A 35 -9.31 1.48 3.88
N GLU A 36 -9.20 0.50 4.78
CA GLU A 36 -9.63 0.67 6.17
C GLU A 36 -8.57 1.33 7.02
N LYS A 37 -7.34 0.88 6.90
CA LYS A 37 -6.25 1.40 7.72
C LYS A 37 -4.94 1.36 6.96
N VAL A 38 -4.11 2.39 7.17
CA VAL A 38 -2.78 2.46 6.58
C VAL A 38 -1.78 2.75 7.69
N THR A 39 -0.69 1.98 7.74
CA THR A 39 0.40 2.24 8.67
C THR A 39 1.68 2.47 7.86
N VAL A 40 2.37 3.55 8.17
CA VAL A 40 3.62 3.90 7.50
C VAL A 40 4.75 3.74 8.52
N PHE A 41 5.75 2.94 8.15
CA PHE A 41 6.93 2.72 8.98
C PHE A 41 8.13 3.39 8.33
N LEU A 42 8.86 4.17 9.10
CA LEU A 42 10.11 4.76 8.65
C LEU A 42 11.25 4.15 9.45
N HIS A 43 12.29 3.78 8.75
CA HIS A 43 13.46 3.17 9.36
C HIS A 43 14.72 3.66 8.64
N ASP A 44 15.74 3.99 9.42
CA ASP A 44 17.02 4.45 8.88
C ASP A 44 18.05 3.35 9.15
N ARG A 45 18.43 2.61 8.13
CA ARG A 45 19.30 1.45 8.28
C ARG A 45 20.68 1.80 8.80
N ASN A 46 21.24 2.89 8.30
CA ASN A 46 22.62 3.26 8.60
C ASN A 46 22.71 4.41 9.58
N GLY A 47 21.58 4.92 10.06
CA GLY A 47 21.56 6.04 10.97
C GLY A 47 22.18 7.28 10.35
N PRO A 48 22.93 8.05 11.13
CA PRO A 48 23.45 9.33 10.66
C PRO A 48 24.52 9.23 9.58
N LYS A 49 24.97 8.03 9.23
CA LYS A 49 25.99 7.89 8.19
C LYS A 49 25.50 8.24 6.79
N GLY A 50 24.18 8.20 6.58
CA GLY A 50 23.62 8.56 5.28
C GLY A 50 23.74 7.45 4.25
N GLY A 51 23.49 7.81 2.98
CA GLY A 51 23.51 6.86 1.89
C GLY A 51 22.11 6.39 1.52
N VAL A 52 21.99 5.26 0.80
CA VAL A 52 20.70 4.70 0.39
C VAL A 52 20.21 3.82 1.52
N ASP A 53 19.67 4.44 2.54
CA ASP A 53 19.40 3.81 3.82
C ASP A 53 18.05 4.16 4.42
N LYS A 54 17.29 5.07 3.81
CA LYS A 54 15.98 5.48 4.32
C LYS A 54 14.93 4.52 3.82
N VAL A 55 14.33 3.76 4.73
CA VAL A 55 13.31 2.76 4.40
C VAL A 55 11.93 3.34 4.70
N CYS A 56 11.03 3.29 3.74
CA CYS A 56 9.62 3.61 3.94
C CYS A 56 8.81 2.38 3.60
N ARG A 57 8.09 1.85 4.58
CA ARG A 57 7.25 0.68 4.37
C ARG A 57 5.81 1.04 4.70
N ILE A 58 4.90 0.68 3.82
CA ILE A 58 3.48 1.01 3.98
C ILE A 58 2.68 -0.28 4.01
N LEU A 59 1.86 -0.42 5.04
CA LEU A 59 0.89 -1.51 5.14
C LEU A 59 -0.49 -0.92 5.00
N ALA A 60 -1.30 -1.50 4.11
CA ALA A 60 -2.67 -1.06 3.90
C ALA A 60 -3.61 -2.24 4.09
N LYS A 61 -4.57 -2.08 5.00
CA LYS A 61 -5.64 -3.07 5.16
C LYS A 61 -6.78 -2.69 4.23
N VAL A 62 -7.07 -3.57 3.27
CA VAL A 62 -8.03 -3.30 2.20
C VAL A 62 -9.12 -4.34 2.23
N GLN A 63 -10.36 -3.89 2.28
CA GLN A 63 -11.52 -4.77 2.37
C GLN A 63 -11.54 -5.76 1.20
N GLY A 64 -11.62 -7.03 1.51
CA GLY A 64 -11.63 -8.09 0.49
C GLY A 64 -10.26 -8.51 0.00
N CYS A 65 -9.21 -7.74 0.30
CA CYS A 65 -7.86 -8.02 -0.18
C CYS A 65 -6.88 -8.34 0.96
N GLY A 66 -7.25 -8.08 2.21
CA GLY A 66 -6.38 -8.29 3.36
C GLY A 66 -5.32 -7.20 3.49
N MET A 67 -4.16 -7.57 4.00
CA MET A 67 -3.05 -6.63 4.19
C MET A 67 -2.17 -6.60 2.96
N LEU A 68 -1.97 -5.41 2.42
CA LEU A 68 -1.08 -5.21 1.27
C LEU A 68 0.09 -4.36 1.73
N MET A 69 1.25 -4.56 1.11
CA MET A 69 2.48 -3.90 1.54
C MET A 69 3.27 -3.35 0.36
N ALA A 70 3.91 -2.22 0.60
CA ALA A 70 4.92 -1.69 -0.31
C ALA A 70 6.09 -1.21 0.54
N ALA A 71 7.31 -1.41 0.07
CA ALA A 71 8.51 -0.97 0.76
C ALA A 71 9.49 -0.39 -0.24
N VAL A 72 10.14 0.69 0.14
CA VAL A 72 11.09 1.40 -0.71
C VAL A 72 12.28 1.82 0.14
N VAL A 73 13.47 1.74 -0.42
CA VAL A 73 14.69 2.25 0.20
C VAL A 73 15.22 3.37 -0.68
N ASP A 74 15.57 4.49 -0.08
CA ASP A 74 16.07 5.65 -0.81
C ASP A 74 17.05 6.41 0.08
N SER A 75 17.78 7.34 -0.50
CA SER A 75 18.69 8.20 0.26
C SER A 75 18.00 9.42 0.86
N ASP A 76 16.76 9.70 0.45
CA ASP A 76 15.99 10.86 0.87
C ASP A 76 14.60 10.44 1.32
N TRP A 77 14.14 11.00 2.45
CA TRP A 77 12.83 10.65 3.00
C TRP A 77 11.67 11.02 2.07
N ILE A 78 11.75 12.22 1.45
CA ILE A 78 10.67 12.65 0.55
C ILE A 78 10.56 11.71 -0.64
N ALA A 79 11.71 11.37 -1.25
CA ALA A 79 11.72 10.44 -2.37
C ALA A 79 11.24 9.04 -1.96
N ALA A 80 11.65 8.57 -0.79
CA ALA A 80 11.20 7.27 -0.30
C ALA A 80 9.69 7.23 -0.12
N VAL A 81 9.12 8.28 0.48
CA VAL A 81 7.67 8.38 0.68
C VAL A 81 6.95 8.44 -0.67
N ASP A 82 7.43 9.27 -1.60
CA ASP A 82 6.78 9.41 -2.90
C ASP A 82 6.74 8.08 -3.64
N ARG A 83 7.85 7.36 -3.63
CA ARG A 83 7.93 6.07 -4.31
C ARG A 83 7.08 5.02 -3.61
N ALA A 84 7.10 4.99 -2.28
CA ALA A 84 6.33 4.01 -1.53
C ALA A 84 4.82 4.23 -1.68
N THR A 85 4.36 5.48 -1.64
CA THR A 85 2.94 5.78 -1.81
C THR A 85 2.46 5.47 -3.22
N THR A 86 3.27 5.76 -4.23
CA THR A 86 2.95 5.37 -5.60
C THR A 86 2.84 3.86 -5.73
N ARG A 87 3.77 3.13 -5.13
CA ARG A 87 3.79 1.68 -5.19
C ARG A 87 2.59 1.05 -4.48
N ILE A 88 2.24 1.55 -3.29
CA ILE A 88 1.08 0.99 -2.58
C ILE A 88 -0.21 1.28 -3.36
N GLY A 89 -0.31 2.44 -4.00
CA GLY A 89 -1.47 2.76 -4.83
C GLY A 89 -1.63 1.77 -5.98
N HIS A 90 -0.53 1.44 -6.66
CA HIS A 90 -0.56 0.45 -7.73
C HIS A 90 -0.91 -0.95 -7.22
N THR A 91 -0.36 -1.33 -6.06
CA THR A 91 -0.64 -2.63 -5.47
C THR A 91 -2.12 -2.76 -5.12
N VAL A 92 -2.69 -1.74 -4.48
CA VAL A 92 -4.11 -1.74 -4.14
C VAL A 92 -4.96 -1.79 -5.40
N SER A 93 -4.60 -1.00 -6.41
CA SER A 93 -5.33 -0.97 -7.68
C SER A 93 -5.39 -2.36 -8.32
N ARG A 94 -4.26 -3.05 -8.39
CA ARG A 94 -4.20 -4.39 -8.98
C ARG A 94 -5.05 -5.39 -8.19
N GLN A 95 -4.95 -5.35 -6.86
CA GLN A 95 -5.68 -6.30 -6.04
C GLN A 95 -7.17 -6.05 -6.05
N VAL A 96 -7.60 -4.80 -6.05
CA VAL A 96 -9.02 -4.45 -6.14
C VAL A 96 -9.58 -4.86 -7.51
N SER A 97 -8.81 -4.68 -8.57
CA SER A 97 -9.23 -5.12 -9.90
C SER A 97 -9.40 -6.63 -9.96
N ARG A 98 -8.46 -7.38 -9.39
CA ARG A 98 -8.57 -8.84 -9.34
C ARG A 98 -9.78 -9.29 -8.55
N LEU A 99 -10.06 -8.61 -7.44
CA LEU A 99 -11.22 -8.92 -6.63
C LEU A 99 -12.51 -8.72 -7.41
N ARG A 100 -12.61 -7.61 -8.13
CA ARG A 100 -13.77 -7.32 -8.99
C ARG A 100 -13.94 -8.37 -10.08
N ASP A 101 -12.84 -8.77 -10.70
CA ASP A 101 -12.88 -9.77 -11.77
C ASP A 101 -13.37 -11.11 -11.24
N ARG A 102 -12.88 -11.52 -10.08
CA ARG A 102 -13.33 -12.77 -9.46
C ARG A 102 -14.81 -12.71 -9.12
N GLN A 103 -15.27 -11.60 -8.56
CA GLN A 103 -16.68 -11.44 -8.20
C GLN A 103 -17.57 -11.42 -9.44
N ALA A 104 -17.14 -10.78 -10.50
CA ALA A 104 -17.91 -10.74 -11.73
C ALA A 104 -17.99 -12.11 -12.40
N ALA A 105 -16.94 -12.91 -12.32
CA ALA A 105 -16.93 -14.23 -12.93
C ALA A 105 -17.69 -15.27 -12.12
N SER A 106 -17.74 -15.11 -10.81
CA SER A 106 -18.29 -16.10 -9.90
C SER A 106 -19.71 -16.55 -10.22
N PRO A 107 -20.64 -15.65 -10.52
CA PRO A 107 -22.02 -16.07 -10.79
C PRO A 107 -22.17 -16.87 -12.07
N ARG A 108 -21.19 -16.91 -12.93
CA ARG A 108 -21.30 -17.63 -14.18
C ARG A 108 -20.82 -19.03 -14.10
N MET A 109 -20.38 -19.39 -12.97
CA MET A 109 -19.89 -20.70 -12.84
C MET A 109 -20.94 -21.62 -12.73
N PRO A 110 -21.30 -22.17 -13.25
CA PRO A 110 -22.12 -23.08 -13.17
C PRO A 110 -22.16 -23.73 -14.25
N ALA A 111 -22.24 -23.75 -14.38
CA ALA A 111 -22.45 -24.23 -15.20
C ALA A 111 -21.61 -24.84 -15.70
N SER A 112 -21.48 -24.93 -15.36
CA SER A 112 -20.99 -25.38 -15.84
C SER A 112 -20.26 -25.83 -15.87
N GLY A 113 -20.13 -25.96 -15.54
CA GLY A 113 -19.71 -25.86 -15.55
C GLY A 113 -18.82 -26.14 -15.29
N PHE A 114 -18.96 -26.50 -15.10
CA PHE A 114 -18.47 -26.45 -15.09
C PHE A 114 -17.58 -26.74 -14.77
N ARG A 115 -17.10 -26.62 -14.48
CA ARG A 115 -16.61 -26.64 -14.38
C ARG A 115 -15.60 -26.79 -14.24
N PRO A 116 -15.40 -27.23 -14.30
CA PRO A 116 -14.71 -27.15 -14.31
C PRO A 116 -13.77 -27.45 -14.06
N SER A 117 -13.65 -27.62 -13.59
CA SER A 117 -13.26 -27.51 -13.58
C SER A 117 -12.51 -27.83 -13.26
N PHE A 118 -12.75 -28.39 -13.24
CA PHE A 118 -12.64 -28.41 -13.21
C PHE A 118 -12.10 -28.82 -13.22
N GLY A 119 -11.78 -28.84 -12.58
CA GLY A 119 -11.87 -28.83 -12.94
C GLY A 119 -11.41 -29.26 -13.00
N ARG A 120 -11.49 -29.34 -13.09
CA ARG A 120 -11.60 -29.37 -13.37
C ARG A 120 -11.43 -29.43 -13.57
#